data_7a775f2eec24ae4e46550f9301180bc3
#
_entry.id   7a775f2eec24ae4e46550f9301180bc3
#
_cell.length_a   1.000
_cell.length_b   1.000
_cell.length_c   1.000
_cell.angle_alpha   90.00
_cell.angle_beta   90.00
_cell.angle_gamma   90.00
#
_symmetry.space_group_name_H-M   'P 1'
#
loop_
_entity.id
_entity.type
_entity.pdbx_description
1 polymer ?
#
loop_
_entity_poly.entity_id
_entity_poly.type
_entity_poly.pdbx_seq_one_letter_code
_entity_poly.pdbx_strand_id
1 'polypeptide(L)'
;MTEKTTIEKGAKKTSVDLEAQIFNQDGKSIGKMTLPEEIFGLRYNSDLVHQVTKGIAGNKRQGSANTKGRGEVRGGGKKPWKQKGTGRARHGSSRSPIWIGGGTTHGPKSEKNYSVVIPKKMRMKALFTALSRKWKDGEVLFIDNVTLKNAKTKEAKSVVDAIAQMKGFEK
;
A
#
# COMPACT_ATOMS: atom_id res chain seq x y z
N MET A 1 34.27 21.60 -35.96
CA MET A 1 34.09 20.13 -35.97
C MET A 1 33.50 19.72 -34.64
N THR A 2 32.22 19.49 -34.58
CA THR A 2 31.47 19.15 -33.37
C THR A 2 31.10 17.69 -33.46
N GLU A 3 31.79 16.86 -32.65
CA GLU A 3 31.49 15.43 -32.49
C GLU A 3 30.15 15.23 -31.82
N LYS A 4 29.21 14.61 -32.54
CA LYS A 4 27.94 14.12 -31.98
C LYS A 4 28.20 12.80 -31.26
N THR A 5 28.24 12.83 -29.92
CA THR A 5 28.28 11.62 -29.11
C THR A 5 26.91 10.94 -29.15
N THR A 6 26.80 9.89 -29.96
CA THR A 6 25.63 9.01 -30.01
C THR A 6 25.58 8.14 -28.78
N ILE A 7 24.70 8.43 -27.84
CA ILE A 7 24.44 7.58 -26.67
C ILE A 7 23.54 6.42 -27.12
N GLU A 8 24.15 5.28 -27.44
CA GLU A 8 23.43 4.04 -27.65
C GLU A 8 22.88 3.54 -26.29
N LYS A 9 21.57 3.72 -26.11
CA LYS A 9 20.82 3.09 -25.02
C LYS A 9 20.60 1.61 -25.36
N GLY A 10 21.59 0.78 -25.13
CA GLY A 10 21.48 -0.67 -25.13
C GLY A 10 20.66 -1.14 -23.91
N ALA A 11 19.35 -1.05 -23.97
CA ALA A 11 18.48 -1.74 -23.03
C ALA A 11 18.55 -3.24 -23.32
N LYS A 12 19.32 -4.00 -22.51
CA LYS A 12 19.26 -5.47 -22.50
C LYS A 12 17.80 -5.86 -22.23
N LYS A 13 17.08 -6.31 -23.26
CA LYS A 13 15.81 -7.03 -23.12
C LYS A 13 16.14 -8.36 -22.44
N THR A 14 15.99 -8.44 -21.14
CA THR A 14 15.90 -9.72 -20.45
C THR A 14 14.59 -10.34 -20.91
N SER A 15 14.67 -11.29 -21.82
CA SER A 15 13.55 -12.13 -22.24
C SER A 15 13.01 -12.83 -21.01
N VAL A 16 11.86 -12.41 -20.54
CA VAL A 16 11.14 -13.10 -19.48
C VAL A 16 10.45 -14.28 -20.14
N ASP A 17 10.68 -15.47 -19.60
CA ASP A 17 9.94 -16.65 -20.03
C ASP A 17 8.46 -16.45 -19.67
N LEU A 18 7.61 -16.32 -20.68
CA LEU A 18 6.19 -16.05 -20.54
C LEU A 18 5.33 -17.32 -20.71
N GLU A 19 5.96 -18.51 -20.70
CA GLU A 19 5.24 -19.76 -20.68
C GLU A 19 4.91 -20.17 -19.25
N ALA A 20 3.61 -20.28 -18.94
CA ALA A 20 3.11 -20.74 -17.65
C ALA A 20 2.53 -22.14 -17.74
N GLN A 21 2.77 -22.99 -16.74
CA GLN A 21 2.09 -24.27 -16.59
C GLN A 21 0.73 -24.05 -15.94
N ILE A 22 -0.29 -24.76 -16.45
CA ILE A 22 -1.65 -24.79 -15.88
C ILE A 22 -1.81 -26.09 -15.11
N PHE A 23 -2.35 -26.00 -13.91
CA PHE A 23 -2.58 -27.12 -13.02
C PHE A 23 -4.09 -27.32 -12.77
N ASN A 24 -4.47 -28.55 -12.44
CA ASN A 24 -5.79 -28.82 -11.91
C ASN A 24 -5.84 -28.65 -10.38
N GLN A 25 -7.00 -28.80 -9.80
CA GLN A 25 -7.19 -28.72 -8.34
C GLN A 25 -6.46 -29.83 -7.55
N ASP A 26 -6.01 -30.91 -8.21
CA ASP A 26 -5.24 -32.02 -7.61
C ASP A 26 -3.72 -31.81 -7.74
N GLY A 27 -3.28 -30.67 -8.23
CA GLY A 27 -1.86 -30.36 -8.42
C GLY A 27 -1.18 -31.01 -9.64
N LYS A 28 -1.95 -31.59 -10.57
CA LYS A 28 -1.40 -32.19 -11.80
C LYS A 28 -1.38 -31.16 -12.94
N SER A 29 -0.27 -31.12 -13.70
CA SER A 29 -0.17 -30.25 -14.88
C SER A 29 -1.11 -30.73 -15.99
N ILE A 30 -1.93 -29.84 -16.53
CA ILE A 30 -2.84 -30.08 -17.64
C ILE A 30 -2.24 -29.61 -18.95
N GLY A 31 -1.52 -28.47 -18.93
CA GLY A 31 -0.99 -27.85 -20.14
C GLY A 31 -0.14 -26.64 -19.87
N LYS A 32 0.19 -25.93 -20.95
CA LYS A 32 0.94 -24.66 -20.91
C LYS A 32 0.11 -23.56 -21.54
N MET A 33 0.28 -22.33 -21.06
CA MET A 33 -0.29 -21.14 -21.67
C MET A 33 0.78 -20.06 -21.84
N THR A 34 0.66 -19.24 -22.87
CA THR A 34 1.51 -18.06 -23.06
C THR A 34 0.86 -16.87 -22.38
N LEU A 35 1.61 -16.22 -21.48
CA LEU A 35 1.17 -15.05 -20.75
C LEU A 35 1.30 -13.79 -21.61
N PRO A 36 0.35 -12.82 -21.49
CA PRO A 36 0.45 -11.56 -22.21
C PRO A 36 1.63 -10.72 -21.70
N GLU A 37 2.51 -10.31 -22.62
CA GLU A 37 3.71 -9.52 -22.32
C GLU A 37 3.37 -8.16 -21.69
N GLU A 38 2.23 -7.57 -22.06
CA GLU A 38 1.75 -6.29 -21.52
C GLU A 38 1.52 -6.31 -20.00
N ILE A 39 1.25 -7.49 -19.43
CA ILE A 39 0.96 -7.67 -18.01
C ILE A 39 2.17 -8.26 -17.27
N PHE A 40 2.76 -9.33 -17.81
CA PHE A 40 3.79 -10.11 -17.12
C PHE A 40 5.22 -9.81 -17.58
N GLY A 41 5.39 -9.06 -18.69
CA GLY A 41 6.69 -8.65 -19.23
C GLY A 41 7.24 -7.33 -18.68
N LEU A 42 6.52 -6.64 -17.81
CA LEU A 42 6.87 -5.30 -17.37
C LEU A 42 8.07 -5.28 -16.40
N ARG A 43 8.88 -4.21 -16.53
CA ARG A 43 9.92 -3.94 -15.53
C ARG A 43 9.28 -3.44 -14.23
N TYR A 44 9.71 -4.01 -13.11
CA TYR A 44 9.25 -3.60 -11.78
C TYR A 44 9.65 -2.13 -11.47
N ASN A 45 8.70 -1.36 -10.95
CA ASN A 45 8.88 0.01 -10.52
C ASN A 45 8.40 0.14 -9.06
N SER A 46 9.36 0.15 -8.13
CA SER A 46 9.11 0.23 -6.68
C SER A 46 8.38 1.50 -6.29
N ASP A 47 8.74 2.65 -6.88
CA ASP A 47 8.22 3.95 -6.50
C ASP A 47 6.74 4.08 -6.87
N LEU A 48 6.38 3.58 -8.08
CA LEU A 48 5.00 3.54 -8.53
C LEU A 48 4.14 2.65 -7.61
N VAL A 49 4.63 1.45 -7.28
CA VAL A 49 3.92 0.51 -6.40
C VAL A 49 3.77 1.11 -5.00
N HIS A 50 4.82 1.70 -4.45
CA HIS A 50 4.80 2.36 -3.14
C HIS A 50 3.80 3.52 -3.10
N GLN A 51 3.82 4.40 -4.12
CA GLN A 51 2.91 5.55 -4.20
C GLN A 51 1.45 5.09 -4.25
N VAL A 52 1.13 4.10 -5.08
CA VAL A 52 -0.24 3.58 -5.21
C VAL A 52 -0.68 2.88 -3.93
N THR A 53 0.18 2.06 -3.31
CA THR A 53 -0.12 1.36 -2.05
C THR A 53 -0.38 2.36 -0.92
N LYS A 54 0.46 3.39 -0.79
CA LYS A 54 0.25 4.47 0.18
C LYS A 54 -1.06 5.22 -0.03
N GLY A 55 -1.40 5.51 -1.30
CA GLY A 55 -2.67 6.15 -1.64
C GLY A 55 -3.88 5.28 -1.29
N ILE A 56 -3.84 3.98 -1.60
CA ILE A 56 -4.91 3.02 -1.25
C ILE A 56 -5.06 2.90 0.28
N ALA A 57 -3.95 2.81 1.01
CA ALA A 57 -3.95 2.76 2.48
C ALA A 57 -4.51 4.06 3.09
N GLY A 58 -4.15 5.22 2.54
CA GLY A 58 -4.71 6.52 2.92
C GLY A 58 -6.22 6.59 2.72
N ASN A 59 -6.71 6.07 1.58
CA ASN A 59 -8.13 6.07 1.25
C ASN A 59 -8.97 5.14 2.16
N LYS A 60 -8.36 4.09 2.71
CA LYS A 60 -9.00 3.19 3.69
C LYS A 60 -8.98 3.74 5.11
N ARG A 61 -8.16 4.78 5.37
CA ARG A 61 -7.98 5.32 6.71
C ARG A 61 -9.21 6.10 7.15
N GLN A 62 -9.82 5.68 8.25
CA GLN A 62 -10.89 6.42 8.91
C GLN A 62 -10.30 7.55 9.75
N GLY A 63 -10.68 8.82 9.45
CA GLY A 63 -10.20 10.00 10.14
C GLY A 63 -10.97 10.28 11.45
N SER A 64 -11.03 9.30 12.38
CA SER A 64 -11.81 9.43 13.62
C SER A 64 -11.04 10.10 14.77
N ALA A 65 -9.70 10.16 14.69
CA ALA A 65 -8.88 10.75 15.74
C ALA A 65 -9.06 12.27 15.79
N ASN A 66 -9.41 12.79 16.99
CA ASN A 66 -9.55 14.23 17.24
C ASN A 66 -8.90 14.64 18.54
N THR A 67 -8.33 15.83 18.59
CA THR A 67 -7.78 16.45 19.81
C THR A 67 -8.30 17.85 19.97
N LYS A 68 -8.52 18.27 21.23
CA LYS A 68 -8.97 19.63 21.53
C LYS A 68 -7.81 20.61 21.45
N GLY A 69 -7.92 21.60 20.59
CA GLY A 69 -7.03 22.75 20.56
C GLY A 69 -7.29 23.71 21.71
N ARG A 70 -6.42 24.71 21.90
CA ARG A 70 -6.54 25.67 23.00
C ARG A 70 -7.87 26.42 23.06
N GLY A 71 -8.56 26.57 21.93
CA GLY A 71 -9.89 27.19 21.86
C GLY A 71 -11.01 26.28 22.34
N GLU A 72 -10.84 24.96 22.21
CA GLU A 72 -11.86 23.94 22.49
C GLU A 72 -11.80 23.41 23.93
N VAL A 73 -10.70 23.66 24.63
CA VAL A 73 -10.53 23.27 26.05
C VAL A 73 -11.35 24.22 26.93
N ARG A 74 -12.12 23.64 27.87
CA ARG A 74 -12.92 24.41 28.83
C ARG A 74 -12.03 25.20 29.78
N GLY A 75 -12.41 26.43 30.14
CA GLY A 75 -11.76 27.29 31.15
C GLY A 75 -10.81 28.34 30.53
N GLY A 76 -9.95 28.94 31.30
CA GLY A 76 -8.84 29.78 30.87
C GLY A 76 -9.18 31.16 30.26
N GLY A 77 -10.39 31.65 30.42
CA GLY A 77 -10.80 32.99 29.92
C GLY A 77 -10.13 34.15 30.64
N LYS A 78 -9.79 33.98 31.93
CA LYS A 78 -9.12 34.98 32.75
C LYS A 78 -7.60 34.83 32.62
N LYS A 79 -6.86 35.95 32.48
CA LYS A 79 -5.42 35.99 32.50
C LYS A 79 -4.89 35.50 33.86
N PRO A 80 -3.95 34.55 33.96
CA PRO A 80 -3.47 33.96 35.22
C PRO A 80 -2.89 35.02 36.22
N TRP A 81 -2.14 36.00 35.70
CA TRP A 81 -1.54 37.09 36.48
C TRP A 81 -1.25 38.31 35.61
N LYS A 82 -0.91 39.43 36.26
CA LYS A 82 -0.59 40.68 35.59
C LYS A 82 0.61 40.55 34.63
N GLN A 83 0.63 41.37 33.57
CA GLN A 83 1.63 41.31 32.51
C GLN A 83 3.07 41.60 33.02
N LYS A 84 3.20 42.45 34.05
CA LYS A 84 4.50 42.87 34.66
C LYS A 84 4.32 42.91 36.19
N GLY A 85 5.46 42.94 36.92
CA GLY A 85 5.48 43.08 38.36
C GLY A 85 5.22 41.83 39.19
N THR A 86 5.27 40.59 38.58
CA THR A 86 5.06 39.33 39.30
C THR A 86 6.32 38.44 39.36
N GLY A 87 7.40 38.81 38.70
CA GLY A 87 8.63 37.97 38.60
C GLY A 87 8.43 36.66 37.85
N ARG A 88 7.22 36.37 37.35
CA ARG A 88 6.87 35.11 36.62
C ARG A 88 6.91 35.31 35.13
N ALA A 89 7.01 34.20 34.39
CA ALA A 89 6.88 34.18 32.93
C ALA A 89 5.50 34.71 32.50
N ARG A 90 5.44 35.41 31.37
CA ARG A 90 4.23 36.02 30.85
C ARG A 90 3.32 34.97 30.24
N HIS A 91 2.08 34.84 30.74
CA HIS A 91 1.08 33.95 30.23
C HIS A 91 -0.24 34.67 29.95
N GLY A 92 -0.85 34.39 28.82
CA GLY A 92 -2.14 34.96 28.45
C GLY A 92 -3.35 34.10 28.87
N SER A 93 -3.14 32.78 28.94
CA SER A 93 -4.19 31.81 29.24
C SER A 93 -3.60 30.52 29.80
N SER A 94 -4.29 29.91 30.76
CA SER A 94 -3.97 28.58 31.29
C SER A 94 -4.32 27.44 30.32
N ARG A 95 -5.05 27.71 29.22
CA ARG A 95 -5.33 26.74 28.15
C ARG A 95 -4.20 26.62 27.12
N SER A 96 -3.10 27.36 27.29
CA SER A 96 -1.95 27.27 26.41
C SER A 96 -1.38 25.84 26.41
N PRO A 97 -0.84 25.33 25.28
CA PRO A 97 -0.25 23.99 25.21
C PRO A 97 0.89 23.70 26.18
N ILE A 98 1.55 24.75 26.68
CA ILE A 98 2.62 24.65 27.67
C ILE A 98 2.12 24.38 29.10
N TRP A 99 0.81 24.46 29.32
CA TRP A 99 0.18 24.19 30.60
C TRP A 99 -0.37 22.76 30.65
N ILE A 100 -0.25 22.11 31.81
CA ILE A 100 -0.90 20.82 32.06
C ILE A 100 -2.41 21.01 31.95
N GLY A 101 -3.07 20.19 31.13
CA GLY A 101 -4.49 20.34 30.83
C GLY A 101 -4.82 21.42 29.77
N GLY A 102 -3.83 22.05 29.16
CA GLY A 102 -4.00 22.94 28.03
C GLY A 102 -4.33 22.21 26.73
N GLY A 103 -4.62 22.96 25.66
CA GLY A 103 -4.94 22.42 24.36
C GLY A 103 -3.72 21.82 23.66
N THR A 104 -3.95 20.84 22.77
CA THR A 104 -2.90 20.21 21.97
C THR A 104 -2.52 21.08 20.80
N THR A 105 -1.18 21.21 20.55
CA THR A 105 -0.66 21.86 19.35
C THR A 105 -0.42 20.79 18.28
N HIS A 106 -0.91 21.02 17.04
CA HIS A 106 -0.73 20.12 15.90
C HIS A 106 -1.22 18.68 16.12
N GLY A 107 -2.16 18.46 17.01
CA GLY A 107 -2.79 17.15 17.22
C GLY A 107 -3.65 16.70 16.03
N PRO A 108 -4.03 15.42 16.00
CA PRO A 108 -4.93 14.92 14.97
C PRO A 108 -6.29 15.63 15.03
N LYS A 109 -6.88 15.89 13.87
CA LYS A 109 -8.22 16.47 13.72
C LYS A 109 -9.06 15.54 12.84
N SER A 110 -10.33 15.34 13.24
CA SER A 110 -11.29 14.52 12.49
C SER A 110 -11.63 15.10 11.11
N GLU A 111 -11.44 16.41 10.92
CA GLU A 111 -11.63 17.09 9.64
C GLU A 111 -10.53 16.78 8.61
N LYS A 112 -9.41 16.19 9.04
CA LYS A 112 -8.28 15.92 8.16
C LYS A 112 -8.63 14.82 7.16
N ASN A 113 -8.68 15.18 5.88
CA ASN A 113 -8.88 14.24 4.79
C ASN A 113 -7.54 13.58 4.40
N TYR A 114 -7.52 12.24 4.43
CA TYR A 114 -6.39 11.40 4.02
C TYR A 114 -6.56 10.83 2.61
N SER A 115 -7.69 11.10 1.95
CA SER A 115 -7.98 10.56 0.62
C SER A 115 -7.08 11.17 -0.44
N VAL A 116 -6.55 10.31 -1.29
CA VAL A 116 -5.71 10.69 -2.44
C VAL A 116 -6.32 10.13 -3.71
N VAL A 117 -6.49 10.97 -4.72
CA VAL A 117 -6.95 10.54 -6.05
C VAL A 117 -5.81 9.82 -6.75
N ILE A 118 -6.03 8.55 -7.08
CA ILE A 118 -5.07 7.73 -7.83
C ILE A 118 -5.62 7.52 -9.25
N PRO A 119 -4.94 8.04 -10.30
CA PRO A 119 -5.36 7.84 -11.67
C PRO A 119 -5.52 6.37 -12.02
N LYS A 120 -6.58 6.01 -12.75
CA LYS A 120 -6.88 4.62 -13.13
C LYS A 120 -5.69 3.94 -13.84
N LYS A 121 -5.04 4.63 -14.78
CA LYS A 121 -3.87 4.12 -15.52
C LYS A 121 -2.68 3.84 -14.59
N MET A 122 -2.46 4.69 -13.56
CA MET A 122 -1.40 4.51 -12.58
C MET A 122 -1.64 3.27 -11.74
N ARG A 123 -2.87 3.06 -11.26
CA ARG A 123 -3.27 1.89 -10.47
C ARG A 123 -3.13 0.59 -11.27
N MET A 124 -3.57 0.57 -12.54
CA MET A 124 -3.39 -0.57 -13.44
C MET A 124 -1.91 -0.90 -13.67
N LYS A 125 -1.09 0.12 -13.99
CA LYS A 125 0.34 -0.09 -14.22
C LYS A 125 1.06 -0.61 -12.97
N ALA A 126 0.71 -0.13 -11.78
CA ALA A 126 1.24 -0.63 -10.52
C ALA A 126 0.89 -2.11 -10.28
N LEU A 127 -0.36 -2.50 -10.58
CA LEU A 127 -0.80 -3.90 -10.49
C LEU A 127 -0.02 -4.79 -11.47
N PHE A 128 0.10 -4.38 -12.72
CA PHE A 128 0.79 -5.17 -13.75
C PHE A 128 2.28 -5.33 -13.43
N THR A 129 2.96 -4.27 -12.98
CA THR A 129 4.36 -4.37 -12.56
C THR A 129 4.55 -5.29 -11.33
N ALA A 130 3.60 -5.29 -10.40
CA ALA A 130 3.62 -6.20 -9.25
C ALA A 130 3.40 -7.66 -9.68
N LEU A 131 2.43 -7.94 -10.57
CA LEU A 131 2.19 -9.27 -11.14
C LEU A 131 3.41 -9.78 -11.93
N SER A 132 3.98 -8.91 -12.76
CA SER A 132 5.20 -9.23 -13.53
C SER A 132 6.38 -9.61 -12.61
N ARG A 133 6.52 -8.92 -11.47
CA ARG A 133 7.56 -9.26 -10.49
C ARG A 133 7.28 -10.60 -9.80
N LYS A 134 6.06 -10.81 -9.34
CA LYS A 134 5.65 -12.07 -8.70
C LYS A 134 5.81 -13.27 -9.63
N TRP A 135 5.51 -13.09 -10.92
CA TRP A 135 5.75 -14.12 -11.92
C TRP A 135 7.25 -14.48 -12.03
N LYS A 136 8.12 -13.47 -12.11
CA LYS A 136 9.57 -13.67 -12.13
C LYS A 136 10.13 -14.35 -10.89
N ASP A 137 9.54 -14.09 -9.75
CA ASP A 137 9.93 -14.67 -8.46
C ASP A 137 9.31 -16.07 -8.24
N GLY A 138 8.49 -16.58 -9.19
CA GLY A 138 7.86 -17.91 -9.11
C GLY A 138 6.72 -18.00 -8.08
N GLU A 139 6.12 -16.86 -7.68
CA GLU A 139 5.06 -16.80 -6.68
C GLU A 139 3.65 -16.88 -7.26
N VAL A 140 3.51 -17.13 -8.57
CA VAL A 140 2.21 -17.19 -9.27
C VAL A 140 1.94 -18.57 -9.80
N LEU A 141 0.78 -19.13 -9.47
CA LEU A 141 0.30 -20.42 -9.94
C LEU A 141 -0.99 -20.23 -10.75
N PHE A 142 -1.09 -20.92 -11.87
CA PHE A 142 -2.32 -20.92 -12.70
C PHE A 142 -3.06 -22.23 -12.54
N ILE A 143 -4.32 -22.13 -12.12
CA ILE A 143 -5.23 -23.27 -11.94
C ILE A 143 -6.36 -23.11 -12.95
N ASP A 144 -6.67 -24.19 -13.66
CA ASP A 144 -7.72 -24.19 -14.68
C ASP A 144 -9.10 -23.92 -14.05
N ASN A 145 -9.49 -24.75 -13.11
CA ASN A 145 -10.80 -24.60 -12.45
C ASN A 145 -10.74 -25.12 -11.00
N VAL A 146 -11.48 -24.46 -10.12
CA VAL A 146 -11.68 -24.88 -8.73
C VAL A 146 -13.18 -25.08 -8.52
N THR A 147 -13.63 -26.34 -8.59
CA THR A 147 -15.03 -26.72 -8.37
C THR A 147 -15.15 -27.55 -7.10
N LEU A 148 -16.02 -27.10 -6.19
CA LEU A 148 -16.37 -27.85 -4.99
C LEU A 148 -17.73 -28.49 -5.20
N LYS A 149 -17.85 -29.80 -4.95
CA LYS A 149 -19.12 -30.54 -5.07
C LYS A 149 -20.12 -30.06 -4.02
N ASN A 150 -19.64 -29.78 -2.83
CA ASN A 150 -20.41 -29.24 -1.73
C ASN A 150 -19.70 -27.99 -1.18
N ALA A 151 -20.45 -27.02 -0.66
CA ALA A 151 -19.90 -25.83 -0.02
C ALA A 151 -19.35 -26.15 1.39
N LYS A 152 -18.43 -27.13 1.49
CA LYS A 152 -17.81 -27.57 2.74
C LYS A 152 -16.36 -27.13 2.81
N THR A 153 -15.96 -26.55 3.94
CA THR A 153 -14.59 -26.11 4.20
C THR A 153 -13.56 -27.25 4.14
N LYS A 154 -13.98 -28.49 4.47
CA LYS A 154 -13.12 -29.69 4.37
C LYS A 154 -12.68 -29.97 2.93
N GLU A 155 -13.58 -29.84 1.95
CA GLU A 155 -13.25 -30.03 0.53
C GLU A 155 -12.31 -28.92 0.05
N ALA A 156 -12.59 -27.66 0.41
CA ALA A 156 -11.70 -26.53 0.10
C ALA A 156 -10.30 -26.72 0.69
N LYS A 157 -10.22 -27.21 1.94
CA LYS A 157 -8.93 -27.51 2.57
C LYS A 157 -8.15 -28.58 1.82
N SER A 158 -8.78 -29.67 1.40
CA SER A 158 -8.08 -30.73 0.65
C SER A 158 -7.49 -30.22 -0.69
N VAL A 159 -8.18 -29.31 -1.38
CA VAL A 159 -7.66 -28.67 -2.60
C VAL A 159 -6.46 -27.77 -2.29
N VAL A 160 -6.54 -26.97 -1.23
CA VAL A 160 -5.41 -26.10 -0.81
C VAL A 160 -4.19 -26.93 -0.39
N ASP A 161 -4.41 -28.03 0.35
CA ASP A 161 -3.33 -28.93 0.78
C ASP A 161 -2.66 -29.62 -0.43
N ALA A 162 -3.43 -30.03 -1.46
CA ALA A 162 -2.90 -30.60 -2.69
C ALA A 162 -2.03 -29.58 -3.47
N ILE A 163 -2.48 -28.33 -3.55
CA ILE A 163 -1.73 -27.24 -4.19
C ILE A 163 -0.44 -26.90 -3.41
N ALA A 164 -0.53 -26.90 -2.07
CA ALA A 164 0.61 -26.58 -1.21
C ALA A 164 1.75 -27.61 -1.27
N GLN A 165 1.46 -28.86 -1.70
CA GLN A 165 2.48 -29.91 -1.89
C GLN A 165 3.24 -29.78 -3.21
N MET A 166 2.87 -28.82 -4.08
CA MET A 166 3.55 -28.62 -5.35
C MET A 166 4.93 -27.96 -5.14
N LYS A 167 5.94 -28.45 -5.86
CA LYS A 167 7.31 -27.89 -5.82
C LYS A 167 7.27 -26.37 -6.09
N GLY A 168 7.90 -25.60 -5.20
CA GLY A 168 7.95 -24.14 -5.26
C GLY A 168 6.89 -23.43 -4.44
N PHE A 169 5.87 -24.13 -3.91
CA PHE A 169 4.81 -23.57 -3.06
C PHE A 169 4.72 -24.25 -1.70
N GLU A 170 5.71 -25.11 -1.39
CA GLU A 170 5.88 -25.72 -0.08
C GLU A 170 6.10 -24.63 1.00
N LYS A 171 5.28 -24.68 2.06
CA LYS A 171 5.45 -23.81 3.24
C LYS A 171 6.29 -24.51 4.29
#